data_1f89a37d61d5b331ff65f8cb3272d316
#
_entry.id   1f89a37d61d5b331ff65f8cb3272d316
#
_cell.length_a   1.000
_cell.length_b   1.000
_cell.length_c   1.000
_cell.angle_alpha   90.00
_cell.angle_beta   90.00
_cell.angle_gamma   90.00
#
_symmetry.space_group_name_H-M   'P 1'
#
loop_
_entity.id
_entity.type
_entity.pdbx_description
1 polymer ?
#
loop_
_entity_poly.entity_id
_entity_poly.type
_entity_poly.pdbx_seq_one_letter_code
_entity_poly.pdbx_strand_id
1 'polypeptide(L)'
;MMTYRVEFFDADGTFLCERRVPPGRSALPLAPRPRPPKGWRFDRWEPQVSYIYSNVHAAAVYTPKEYLVTFLSETGAVLKREYVPHGHDAVPPRYSPGGSPVRWNGRTQNIQRPQAFSAVVEEHVA
;
A
#
# COMPACT_ATOMS: atom_id res chain seq x y z
N MET A 1 36.99 15.19 -13.16
CA MET A 1 35.57 15.23 -13.58
C MET A 1 34.72 15.67 -12.39
N MET A 2 33.84 16.62 -12.63
CA MET A 2 32.91 17.08 -11.61
C MET A 2 31.82 16.05 -11.38
N THR A 3 31.48 15.79 -10.11
CA THR A 3 30.36 14.96 -9.73
C THR A 3 29.60 15.63 -8.60
N TYR A 4 28.34 15.33 -8.52
CA TYR A 4 27.50 15.74 -7.39
C TYR A 4 27.37 14.60 -6.39
N ARG A 5 27.22 14.95 -5.13
CA ARG A 5 27.02 14.00 -4.05
C ARG A 5 25.53 13.77 -3.86
N VAL A 6 25.13 12.50 -3.91
CA VAL A 6 23.75 12.07 -3.62
C VAL A 6 23.78 11.21 -2.37
N GLU A 7 23.16 11.67 -1.31
CA GLU A 7 23.05 10.95 -0.06
C GLU A 7 21.65 10.36 0.03
N PHE A 8 21.59 9.07 0.38
CA PHE A 8 20.32 8.36 0.51
C PHE A 8 20.03 8.09 1.97
N PHE A 9 18.80 8.38 2.39
CA PHE A 9 18.31 8.20 3.74
C PHE A 9 17.05 7.35 3.73
N ASP A 10 16.87 6.55 4.79
CA ASP A 10 15.60 5.88 5.02
C ASP A 10 14.54 6.90 5.47
N ALA A 11 13.28 6.47 5.48
CA ALA A 11 12.15 7.35 5.86
C ALA A 11 12.26 7.89 7.29
N ASP A 12 12.96 7.17 8.17
CA ASP A 12 13.19 7.59 9.56
C ASP A 12 14.41 8.51 9.72
N GLY A 13 15.07 8.86 8.63
CA GLY A 13 16.28 9.69 8.66
C GLY A 13 17.59 8.93 8.78
N THR A 14 17.56 7.61 8.83
CA THR A 14 18.78 6.79 8.89
C THR A 14 19.57 6.93 7.60
N PHE A 15 20.86 7.28 7.70
CA PHE A 15 21.74 7.34 6.53
C PHE A 15 21.98 5.95 5.96
N LEU A 16 21.78 5.80 4.65
CA LEU A 16 21.96 4.53 3.95
C LEU A 16 23.28 4.46 3.19
N CYS A 17 23.52 5.42 2.31
CA CYS A 17 24.78 5.48 1.54
C CYS A 17 24.91 6.81 0.82
N GLU A 18 26.12 7.05 0.29
CA GLU A 18 26.45 8.20 -0.55
C GLU A 18 26.92 7.70 -1.91
N ARG A 19 26.51 8.41 -2.96
CA ARG A 19 26.98 8.12 -4.31
C ARG A 19 27.44 9.42 -4.99
N ARG A 20 28.38 9.29 -5.93
CA ARG A 20 28.86 10.39 -6.76
C ARG A 20 28.31 10.21 -8.17
N VAL A 21 27.67 11.27 -8.69
CA VAL A 21 26.95 11.19 -9.96
C VAL A 21 27.38 12.36 -10.85
N PRO A 22 27.79 12.10 -12.11
CA PRO A 22 28.09 13.18 -13.05
C PRO A 22 26.84 14.03 -13.33
N PRO A 23 27.02 15.32 -13.69
CA PRO A 23 25.90 16.21 -13.99
C PRO A 23 24.97 15.63 -15.05
N GLY A 24 23.66 15.70 -14.79
CA GLY A 24 22.61 15.24 -15.72
C GLY A 24 22.36 13.75 -15.73
N ARG A 25 23.16 12.97 -14.99
CA ARG A 25 22.95 11.52 -14.90
C ARG A 25 21.95 11.16 -13.81
N SER A 26 21.38 9.97 -13.92
CA SER A 26 20.47 9.43 -12.90
C SER A 26 21.24 8.74 -11.79
N ALA A 27 20.82 8.94 -10.55
CA ALA A 27 21.32 8.18 -9.41
C ALA A 27 20.51 6.91 -9.15
N LEU A 28 19.41 6.69 -9.87
CA LEU A 28 18.55 5.52 -9.65
C LEU A 28 19.28 4.17 -9.74
N PRO A 29 20.15 3.94 -10.74
CA PRO A 29 20.88 2.67 -10.80
C PRO A 29 21.82 2.43 -9.62
N LEU A 30 22.21 3.49 -8.92
CA LEU A 30 23.15 3.43 -7.79
C LEU A 30 22.42 3.49 -6.44
N ALA A 31 21.10 3.67 -6.44
CA ALA A 31 20.32 3.81 -5.22
C ALA A 31 20.35 2.51 -4.41
N PRO A 32 20.38 2.62 -3.07
CA PRO A 32 20.32 1.43 -2.23
C PRO A 32 18.94 0.78 -2.33
N ARG A 33 18.87 -0.51 -1.99
CA ARG A 33 17.59 -1.22 -1.96
C ARG A 33 16.82 -0.81 -0.70
N PRO A 34 15.62 -0.22 -0.85
CA PRO A 34 14.82 0.13 0.32
C PRO A 34 14.31 -1.11 1.06
N ARG A 35 14.06 -0.94 2.35
CA ARG A 35 13.51 -2.01 3.20
C ARG A 35 12.22 -1.50 3.86
N PRO A 36 11.09 -1.56 3.15
CA PRO A 36 9.84 -1.08 3.71
C PRO A 36 9.40 -1.92 4.92
N PRO A 37 8.73 -1.32 5.91
CA PRO A 37 8.13 -2.07 7.00
C PRO A 37 7.08 -3.05 6.49
N LYS A 38 6.73 -4.04 7.31
CA LYS A 38 5.69 -5.01 6.98
C LYS A 38 4.38 -4.28 6.64
N GLY A 39 3.78 -4.63 5.51
CA GLY A 39 2.55 -4.03 5.05
C GLY A 39 2.72 -2.73 4.28
N TRP A 40 3.97 -2.31 4.07
CA TRP A 40 4.29 -1.11 3.31
C TRP A 40 5.10 -1.49 2.08
N ARG A 41 5.10 -0.61 1.08
CA ARG A 41 5.92 -0.76 -0.12
C ARG A 41 6.70 0.50 -0.37
N PHE A 42 7.84 0.37 -1.04
CA PHE A 42 8.61 1.53 -1.48
C PHE A 42 7.87 2.21 -2.64
N ASP A 43 7.72 3.54 -2.52
CA ASP A 43 7.09 4.35 -3.55
C ASP A 43 8.15 5.05 -4.39
N ARG A 44 8.96 5.90 -3.76
CA ARG A 44 9.93 6.72 -4.49
C ARG A 44 10.99 7.29 -3.56
N TRP A 45 12.04 7.84 -4.17
CA TRP A 45 12.99 8.72 -3.49
C TRP A 45 12.50 10.16 -3.59
N GLU A 46 12.64 10.93 -2.52
CA GLU A 46 12.22 12.34 -2.51
C GLU A 46 13.32 13.21 -1.88
N PRO A 47 13.82 14.25 -2.60
CA PRO A 47 13.44 14.59 -3.97
C PRO A 47 13.87 13.51 -4.97
N GLN A 48 13.31 13.57 -6.19
CA GLN A 48 13.64 12.61 -7.22
C GLN A 48 15.13 12.67 -7.59
N VAL A 49 15.69 11.53 -7.96
CA VAL A 49 17.10 11.41 -8.29
C VAL A 49 17.35 10.98 -9.75
N SER A 50 16.36 11.20 -10.61
CA SER A 50 16.43 10.81 -12.02
C SER A 50 17.42 11.65 -12.82
N TYR A 51 17.59 12.91 -12.46
CA TYR A 51 18.54 13.83 -13.10
C TYR A 51 19.24 14.65 -12.02
N ILE A 52 20.55 14.53 -11.92
CA ILE A 52 21.31 15.16 -10.84
C ILE A 52 22.06 16.38 -11.36
N TYR A 53 21.74 17.56 -10.84
CA TYR A 53 22.39 18.83 -11.17
C TYR A 53 22.85 19.58 -9.93
N SER A 54 22.78 18.97 -8.76
CA SER A 54 23.24 19.53 -7.51
C SER A 54 23.44 18.41 -6.49
N ASN A 55 24.05 18.72 -5.36
CA ASN A 55 24.08 17.78 -4.24
C ASN A 55 22.66 17.56 -3.73
N VAL A 56 22.30 16.32 -3.42
CA VAL A 56 20.93 15.93 -3.05
C VAL A 56 20.95 15.08 -1.79
N HIS A 57 19.98 15.33 -0.92
CA HIS A 57 19.62 14.46 0.20
C HIS A 57 18.28 13.81 -0.15
N ALA A 58 18.31 12.55 -0.55
CA ALA A 58 17.10 11.83 -0.96
C ALA A 58 16.65 10.88 0.16
N ALA A 59 15.39 10.97 0.52
CA ALA A 59 14.78 10.09 1.52
C ALA A 59 13.82 9.12 0.85
N ALA A 60 13.78 7.89 1.36
CA ALA A 60 12.82 6.89 0.92
C ALA A 60 11.40 7.27 1.37
N VAL A 61 10.45 7.13 0.47
CA VAL A 61 9.03 7.33 0.76
C VAL A 61 8.34 5.98 0.61
N TYR A 62 7.69 5.53 1.67
CA TYR A 62 6.92 4.29 1.70
C TYR A 62 5.44 4.58 1.72
N THR A 63 4.65 3.72 1.10
CA THR A 63 3.19 3.80 1.12
C THR A 63 2.61 2.47 1.58
N PRO A 64 1.42 2.47 2.22
CA PRO A 64 0.80 1.21 2.64
C PRO A 64 0.46 0.35 1.43
N LYS A 65 0.61 -0.95 1.56
CA LYS A 65 0.05 -1.89 0.59
C LYS A 65 -1.46 -1.80 0.65
N GLU A 66 -2.11 -1.98 -0.50
CA GLU A 66 -3.56 -2.02 -0.60
C GLU A 66 -3.98 -3.41 -1.06
N TYR A 67 -5.10 -3.87 -0.52
CA TYR A 67 -5.62 -5.21 -0.80
C TYR A 67 -7.03 -5.12 -1.35
N LEU A 68 -7.30 -5.87 -2.42
CA LEU A 68 -8.64 -5.95 -2.97
C LEU A 68 -9.51 -6.78 -2.03
N VAL A 69 -10.58 -6.18 -1.53
CA VAL A 69 -11.60 -6.84 -0.72
C VAL A 69 -12.88 -6.87 -1.51
N THR A 70 -13.45 -8.06 -1.66
CA THR A 70 -14.67 -8.30 -2.42
C THR A 70 -15.77 -8.77 -1.48
N PHE A 71 -16.93 -8.15 -1.57
CA PHE A 71 -18.13 -8.57 -0.83
C PHE A 71 -19.08 -9.26 -1.78
N LEU A 72 -19.50 -10.46 -1.42
CA LEU A 72 -20.36 -11.33 -2.23
C LEU A 72 -21.70 -11.54 -1.53
N SER A 73 -22.74 -11.70 -2.33
CA SER A 73 -24.04 -12.11 -1.82
C SER A 73 -24.00 -13.59 -1.38
N GLU A 74 -25.06 -14.05 -0.76
CA GLU A 74 -25.22 -15.46 -0.37
C GLU A 74 -25.23 -16.41 -1.57
N THR A 75 -25.48 -15.87 -2.77
CA THR A 75 -25.46 -16.64 -4.01
C THR A 75 -24.17 -16.49 -4.81
N GLY A 76 -23.21 -15.70 -4.30
CA GLY A 76 -21.93 -15.49 -4.95
C GLY A 76 -21.86 -14.30 -5.89
N ALA A 77 -22.88 -13.48 -5.98
CA ALA A 77 -22.86 -12.27 -6.80
C ALA A 77 -22.01 -11.19 -6.13
N VAL A 78 -21.24 -10.45 -6.92
CA VAL A 78 -20.40 -9.37 -6.39
C VAL A 78 -21.27 -8.19 -6.01
N LEU A 79 -21.20 -7.79 -4.73
CA LEU A 79 -21.92 -6.63 -4.21
C LEU A 79 -21.05 -5.39 -4.18
N LYS A 80 -19.77 -5.55 -3.83
CA LYS A 80 -18.83 -4.43 -3.70
C LYS A 80 -17.40 -4.93 -3.83
N ARG A 81 -16.55 -4.10 -4.43
CA ARG A 81 -15.09 -4.27 -4.42
C ARG A 81 -14.47 -2.98 -3.94
N GLU A 82 -13.47 -3.08 -3.08
CA GLU A 82 -12.71 -1.92 -2.64
C GLU A 82 -11.26 -2.30 -2.35
N TYR A 83 -10.35 -1.35 -2.53
CA TYR A 83 -8.97 -1.50 -2.10
C TYR A 83 -8.85 -0.94 -0.69
N VAL A 84 -8.34 -1.76 0.22
CA VAL A 84 -8.21 -1.42 1.64
C VAL A 84 -6.73 -1.34 2.00
N PRO A 85 -6.23 -0.22 2.53
CA PRO A 85 -4.86 -0.12 2.97
C PRO A 85 -4.56 -1.10 4.10
N HIS A 86 -3.31 -1.54 4.17
CA HIS A 86 -2.85 -2.49 5.18
C HIS A 86 -3.28 -2.08 6.59
N GLY A 87 -3.92 -2.98 7.30
CA GLY A 87 -4.35 -2.77 8.67
C GLY A 87 -5.64 -1.97 8.85
N HIS A 88 -6.19 -1.43 7.78
CA HIS A 88 -7.46 -0.70 7.83
C HIS A 88 -8.64 -1.67 7.79
N ASP A 89 -9.82 -1.14 8.07
CA ASP A 89 -11.05 -1.93 8.06
C ASP A 89 -11.74 -1.81 6.71
N ALA A 90 -12.29 -2.92 6.22
CA ALA A 90 -13.17 -2.90 5.07
C ALA A 90 -14.55 -2.43 5.51
N VAL A 91 -15.25 -1.73 4.61
CA VAL A 91 -16.59 -1.21 4.87
C VAL A 91 -17.60 -2.07 4.11
N PRO A 92 -18.33 -2.95 4.80
CA PRO A 92 -19.33 -3.79 4.14
C PRO A 92 -20.42 -2.95 3.46
N PRO A 93 -20.94 -3.40 2.32
CA PRO A 93 -22.06 -2.73 1.69
C PRO A 93 -23.34 -2.93 2.50
N ARG A 94 -24.30 -2.05 2.31
CA ARG A 94 -25.64 -2.28 2.84
C ARG A 94 -26.31 -3.35 1.98
N TYR A 95 -26.68 -4.43 2.61
CA TYR A 95 -27.29 -5.56 1.92
C TYR A 95 -28.23 -6.27 2.86
N SER A 96 -29.49 -6.40 2.45
CA SER A 96 -30.55 -6.96 3.30
C SER A 96 -31.59 -7.63 2.41
N PRO A 97 -31.27 -8.82 1.85
CA PRO A 97 -32.15 -9.49 0.91
C PRO A 97 -33.47 -9.86 1.57
N GLY A 98 -34.57 -9.43 0.94
CA GLY A 98 -35.92 -9.66 1.51
C GLY A 98 -36.14 -9.04 2.88
N GLY A 99 -35.33 -8.01 3.24
CA GLY A 99 -35.41 -7.40 4.56
C GLY A 99 -34.70 -8.18 5.66
N SER A 100 -34.07 -9.31 5.33
CA SER A 100 -33.38 -10.13 6.33
C SER A 100 -32.02 -9.57 6.66
N PRO A 101 -31.60 -9.62 7.94
CA PRO A 101 -30.24 -9.20 8.30
C PRO A 101 -29.21 -10.19 7.77
N VAL A 102 -28.01 -9.68 7.52
CA VAL A 102 -26.89 -10.52 7.10
C VAL A 102 -25.70 -10.28 8.02
N ARG A 103 -24.83 -11.28 8.13
CA ARG A 103 -23.49 -11.16 8.68
C ARG A 103 -22.51 -11.58 7.61
N TRP A 104 -21.27 -11.15 7.75
CA TRP A 104 -20.21 -11.50 6.81
C TRP A 104 -19.39 -12.66 7.37
N ASN A 105 -18.98 -13.60 6.50
CA ASN A 105 -18.35 -14.86 6.90
C ASN A 105 -16.88 -14.72 7.27
N GLY A 106 -16.48 -13.57 7.82
CA GLY A 106 -15.13 -13.34 8.22
C GLY A 106 -14.97 -12.00 8.89
N ARG A 107 -13.75 -11.72 9.31
CA ARG A 107 -13.41 -10.49 9.99
C ARG A 107 -13.10 -9.40 8.97
N THR A 108 -13.92 -8.37 8.91
CA THR A 108 -13.74 -7.24 7.98
C THR A 108 -12.78 -6.18 8.51
N GLN A 109 -12.27 -6.35 9.71
CA GLN A 109 -11.35 -5.42 10.35
C GLN A 109 -9.91 -5.86 10.16
N ASN A 110 -8.98 -4.89 10.20
CA ASN A 110 -7.54 -5.15 10.14
C ASN A 110 -7.15 -6.00 8.93
N ILE A 111 -7.46 -5.49 7.75
CA ILE A 111 -7.18 -6.20 6.49
C ILE A 111 -5.68 -6.22 6.22
N GLN A 112 -5.11 -7.41 6.04
CA GLN A 112 -3.68 -7.59 5.78
C GLN A 112 -3.40 -8.48 4.57
N ARG A 113 -4.43 -8.79 3.79
CA ARG A 113 -4.33 -9.60 2.56
C ARG A 113 -5.58 -9.41 1.71
N PRO A 114 -5.52 -9.71 0.41
CA PRO A 114 -6.72 -9.76 -0.41
C PRO A 114 -7.64 -10.86 0.11
N GLN A 115 -8.94 -10.57 0.17
CA GLN A 115 -9.92 -11.55 0.64
C GLN A 115 -11.31 -11.23 0.10
N ALA A 116 -12.17 -12.23 0.19
CA ALA A 116 -13.58 -12.11 -0.16
C ALA A 116 -14.43 -12.49 1.05
N PHE A 117 -15.49 -11.73 1.26
CA PHE A 117 -16.46 -12.00 2.31
C PHE A 117 -17.81 -12.31 1.67
N SER A 118 -18.45 -13.39 2.09
CA SER A 118 -19.79 -13.76 1.63
C SER A 118 -20.81 -13.42 2.68
N ALA A 119 -21.96 -12.93 2.23
CA ALA A 119 -23.08 -12.65 3.11
C ALA A 119 -23.69 -13.96 3.59
N VAL A 120 -23.97 -14.03 4.89
CA VAL A 120 -24.71 -15.12 5.49
C VAL A 120 -26.03 -14.54 5.96
N VAL A 121 -27.11 -14.95 5.30
CA VAL A 121 -28.44 -14.45 5.63
C VAL A 121 -28.92 -15.11 6.92
N GLU A 122 -29.30 -14.27 7.88
CA GLU A 122 -29.83 -14.77 9.14
C GLU A 122 -31.34 -15.00 9.00
N GLU A 123 -31.78 -16.25 9.22
CA GLU A 123 -33.20 -16.56 9.16
C GLU A 123 -33.90 -16.09 10.43
N HIS A 124 -35.03 -15.41 10.22
CA HIS A 124 -35.96 -15.14 11.31
C HIS A 124 -36.78 -16.39 11.57
N VAL A 125 -36.48 -17.00 12.68
CA VAL A 125 -37.39 -18.04 13.20
C VAL A 125 -38.46 -17.32 13.98
N ALA A 126 -39.63 -17.31 13.43
CA ALA A 126 -40.79 -16.72 14.09
C ALA A 126 -41.23 -17.57 15.29
#